data_110df88e079615d963796ae96dbd9b83
#
_entry.id   110df88e079615d963796ae96dbd9b83
#
_cell.length_a   1.000
_cell.length_b   1.000
_cell.length_c   1.000
_cell.angle_alpha   90.00
_cell.angle_beta   90.00
_cell.angle_gamma   90.00
#
_symmetry.space_group_name_H-M   'P 1'
#
loop_
_entity.id
_entity.type
_entity.pdbx_description
1 polymer ?
#
loop_
_entity_poly.entity_id
_entity_poly.type
_entity_poly.pdbx_seq_one_letter_code
_entity_poly.pdbx_strand_id
1 'polypeptide(L)'
;TYRSRFVFDPDEGRNGAIIEYREAPYDQGWIHKTSNSILISSTDNFQDNRLKNKTIYHIDYTDNRISHLYSTLVTQRKITKGEYEYYQCKERYTNNMSGLFTPQPSELPTNITCDNKNKRVIGYVGVNMNVVKQRLFIPTTEVYYEQDYKCVPRNHESFEGADYKEIYDQGYQISYYSALPGAPIIIQWVNTRCVDCRAFDANPDAKPDFWPNN
;
A
#
# COMPACT_ATOMS: atom_id res chain seq x y z
N THR A 1 3.17 11.96 13.71
CA THR A 1 4.19 12.29 12.70
C THR A 1 4.82 13.62 13.06
N TYR A 2 6.13 13.65 13.21
CA TYR A 2 6.87 14.90 13.31
C TYR A 2 6.87 15.58 11.94
N ARG A 3 6.52 16.86 11.89
CA ARG A 3 6.71 17.67 10.68
C ARG A 3 8.11 18.27 10.74
N SER A 4 9.09 17.65 10.14
CA SER A 4 10.41 18.24 9.99
C SER A 4 10.45 19.10 8.73
N ARG A 5 10.85 20.34 8.90
CA ARG A 5 11.17 21.26 7.79
C ARG A 5 12.62 21.09 7.31
N PHE A 6 13.41 20.37 8.07
CA PHE A 6 14.82 20.11 7.78
C PHE A 6 15.00 18.67 7.36
N VAL A 7 15.77 18.45 6.33
CA VAL A 7 16.14 17.15 5.80
C VAL A 7 17.64 17.12 5.62
N PHE A 8 18.28 16.03 6.00
CA PHE A 8 19.64 15.77 5.61
C PHE A 8 19.62 15.07 4.24
N ASP A 9 20.26 15.71 3.26
CA ASP A 9 20.47 15.14 1.93
C ASP A 9 21.90 14.62 1.84
N PRO A 10 22.11 13.30 1.74
CA PRO A 10 23.45 12.71 1.67
C PRO A 10 24.14 12.97 0.32
N ASP A 11 23.41 13.31 -0.71
CA ASP A 11 23.90 13.48 -2.07
C ASP A 11 24.24 14.93 -2.40
N GLU A 12 23.89 15.88 -1.53
CA GLU A 12 24.20 17.28 -1.72
C GLU A 12 25.58 17.64 -1.14
N GLY A 13 26.48 18.14 -2.01
CA GLY A 13 27.82 18.48 -1.64
C GLY A 13 28.74 17.27 -1.42
N ARG A 14 29.89 17.48 -0.71
CA ARG A 14 30.86 16.42 -0.45
C ARG A 14 30.50 15.49 0.72
N ASN A 15 29.79 16.01 1.71
CA ASN A 15 29.51 15.33 2.98
C ASN A 15 28.01 15.32 3.30
N GLY A 16 27.15 15.58 2.33
CA GLY A 16 25.72 15.83 2.55
C GLY A 16 25.45 17.26 3.05
N ALA A 17 24.20 17.66 3.03
CA ALA A 17 23.75 18.97 3.51
C ALA A 17 22.45 18.90 4.31
N ILE A 18 22.27 19.86 5.23
CA ILE A 18 20.99 20.07 5.91
C ILE A 18 20.20 21.10 5.08
N ILE A 19 19.08 20.67 4.55
CA ILE A 19 18.22 21.47 3.69
C ILE A 19 16.98 21.91 4.47
N GLU A 20 16.63 23.19 4.38
CA GLU A 20 15.39 23.73 4.91
C GLU A 20 14.37 23.91 3.79
N TYR A 21 13.16 23.37 3.99
CA TYR A 21 12.03 23.57 3.10
C TYR A 21 10.99 24.51 3.73
N ARG A 22 10.24 25.23 2.90
CA ARG A 22 9.11 26.06 3.36
C ARG A 22 8.03 25.25 4.03
N GLU A 23 7.79 24.04 3.51
CA GLU A 23 6.85 23.05 4.02
C GLU A 23 7.59 21.73 4.20
N ALA A 24 7.12 20.86 5.10
CA ALA A 24 7.71 19.54 5.29
C ALA A 24 7.40 18.66 4.06
N PRO A 25 8.38 18.39 3.16
CA PRO A 25 8.08 17.82 1.85
C PRO A 25 7.73 16.34 1.91
N TYR A 26 8.14 15.67 2.99
CA TYR A 26 8.05 14.20 3.10
C TYR A 26 7.22 13.75 4.30
N ASP A 27 6.48 14.66 4.95
CA ASP A 27 5.64 14.29 6.10
C ASP A 27 4.38 13.54 5.71
N GLN A 28 3.98 13.61 4.44
CA GLN A 28 2.84 12.92 3.87
C GLN A 28 3.20 12.24 2.56
N GLY A 29 2.59 11.08 2.31
CA GLY A 29 2.75 10.37 1.06
C GLY A 29 1.65 9.32 0.88
N TRP A 30 1.51 8.82 -0.33
CA TRP A 30 0.47 7.89 -0.71
C TRP A 30 1.06 6.57 -1.17
N ILE A 31 0.52 5.47 -0.64
CA ILE A 31 0.85 4.12 -1.05
C ILE A 31 -0.34 3.57 -1.84
N HIS A 32 -0.11 3.17 -3.08
CA HIS A 32 -1.13 2.54 -3.91
C HIS A 32 -0.80 1.05 -4.10
N LYS A 33 -1.76 0.18 -3.80
CA LYS A 33 -1.67 -1.26 -4.08
C LYS A 33 -2.95 -1.72 -4.77
N THR A 34 -2.81 -2.55 -5.79
CA THR A 34 -3.92 -3.22 -6.45
C THR A 34 -3.95 -4.68 -6.04
N SER A 35 -5.11 -5.17 -5.62
CA SER A 35 -5.29 -6.59 -5.37
C SER A 35 -5.46 -7.33 -6.70
N ASN A 36 -4.66 -8.36 -6.92
CA ASN A 36 -4.78 -9.28 -8.05
C ASN A 36 -5.64 -10.51 -7.70
N SER A 37 -6.20 -10.56 -6.48
CA SER A 37 -7.03 -11.67 -6.04
C SER A 37 -8.39 -11.62 -6.73
N ILE A 38 -8.81 -12.78 -7.25
CA ILE A 38 -10.16 -12.96 -7.78
C ILE A 38 -11.03 -13.45 -6.63
N LEU A 39 -12.05 -12.67 -6.26
CA LEU A 39 -13.02 -13.03 -5.25
C LEU A 39 -14.35 -13.33 -5.94
N ILE A 40 -14.74 -14.58 -5.91
CA ILE A 40 -16.01 -15.03 -6.49
C ILE A 40 -16.91 -15.62 -5.42
N SER A 41 -18.21 -15.58 -5.66
CA SER A 41 -19.21 -16.23 -4.82
C SER A 41 -20.47 -16.51 -5.61
N SER A 42 -21.10 -17.67 -5.35
CA SER A 42 -22.45 -17.94 -5.79
C SER A 42 -23.44 -17.55 -4.69
N THR A 43 -24.63 -17.13 -5.10
CA THR A 43 -25.75 -16.85 -4.20
C THR A 43 -26.77 -17.99 -4.19
N ASP A 44 -26.58 -19.06 -4.98
CA ASP A 44 -27.56 -20.14 -5.19
C ASP A 44 -27.94 -20.91 -3.90
N ASN A 45 -27.01 -20.95 -2.93
CA ASN A 45 -27.21 -21.66 -1.67
C ASN A 45 -27.69 -20.77 -0.51
N PHE A 46 -27.98 -19.49 -0.78
CA PHE A 46 -28.41 -18.54 0.26
C PHE A 46 -29.88 -18.20 0.12
N GLN A 47 -30.58 -18.11 1.28
CA GLN A 47 -31.96 -17.58 1.31
C GLN A 47 -31.97 -16.19 0.66
N ASP A 48 -32.96 -15.90 -0.13
CA ASP A 48 -33.16 -14.66 -0.88
C ASP A 48 -32.07 -14.38 -1.95
N ASN A 49 -31.26 -15.38 -2.35
CA ASN A 49 -30.16 -15.21 -3.30
C ASN A 49 -29.25 -14.02 -2.95
N ARG A 50 -28.98 -13.82 -1.66
CA ARG A 50 -28.16 -12.73 -1.16
C ARG A 50 -27.03 -13.25 -0.28
N LEU A 51 -25.83 -12.79 -0.58
CA LEU A 51 -24.63 -13.00 0.24
C LEU A 51 -24.41 -11.75 1.10
N LYS A 52 -24.38 -11.93 2.42
CA LYS A 52 -24.15 -10.85 3.39
C LYS A 52 -22.85 -11.10 4.14
N ASN A 53 -22.15 -10.02 4.51
CA ASN A 53 -20.98 -10.02 5.40
C ASN A 53 -19.82 -10.91 4.93
N LYS A 54 -19.61 -11.04 3.61
CA LYS A 54 -18.43 -11.73 3.10
C LYS A 54 -17.21 -10.82 3.24
N THR A 55 -16.18 -11.33 3.93
CA THR A 55 -14.87 -10.64 3.98
C THR A 55 -14.29 -10.64 2.57
N ILE A 56 -13.98 -9.44 2.07
CA ILE A 56 -13.38 -9.25 0.75
C ILE A 56 -11.88 -8.94 0.84
N TYR A 57 -11.45 -8.34 1.94
CA TYR A 57 -10.06 -8.00 2.17
C TYR A 57 -9.78 -7.87 3.68
N HIS A 58 -8.58 -8.22 4.09
CA HIS A 58 -8.08 -8.03 5.45
C HIS A 58 -6.81 -7.19 5.39
N ILE A 59 -6.69 -6.23 6.30
CA ILE A 59 -5.49 -5.41 6.51
C ILE A 59 -5.06 -5.64 7.95
N ASP A 60 -3.77 -5.90 8.13
CA ASP A 60 -3.20 -6.02 9.46
C ASP A 60 -3.20 -4.66 10.17
N TYR A 61 -3.37 -4.68 11.49
CA TYR A 61 -3.40 -3.47 12.32
C TYR A 61 -2.04 -2.75 12.40
N THR A 62 -0.97 -3.39 11.98
CA THR A 62 0.38 -2.81 11.88
C THR A 62 0.68 -2.25 10.48
N ASP A 63 -0.22 -2.41 9.52
CA ASP A 63 -0.01 -1.92 8.14
C ASP A 63 -0.07 -0.40 8.08
N ASN A 64 1.02 0.22 7.63
CA ASN A 64 1.14 1.68 7.55
C ASN A 64 0.11 2.34 6.63
N ARG A 65 -0.55 1.61 5.74
CA ARG A 65 -1.63 2.14 4.89
C ARG A 65 -2.83 2.63 5.68
N ILE A 66 -3.04 2.11 6.90
CA ILE A 66 -4.12 2.55 7.79
C ILE A 66 -3.67 3.56 8.85
N SER A 67 -2.43 4.02 8.77
CA SER A 67 -1.84 4.92 9.77
C SER A 67 -2.49 6.31 9.84
N HIS A 68 -3.16 6.76 8.78
CA HIS A 68 -3.80 8.08 8.73
C HIS A 68 -5.21 8.01 8.12
N LEU A 69 -5.30 7.81 6.82
CA LEU A 69 -6.56 7.65 6.10
C LEU A 69 -6.38 6.53 5.08
N TYR A 70 -7.22 5.52 5.14
CA TYR A 70 -7.24 4.44 4.16
C TYR A 70 -8.37 4.64 3.17
N SER A 71 -8.10 4.43 1.89
CA SER A 71 -9.14 4.41 0.86
C SER A 71 -9.08 3.12 0.06
N THR A 72 -10.24 2.50 -0.12
CA THR A 72 -10.38 1.31 -0.98
C THR A 72 -11.47 1.51 -2.01
N LEU A 73 -11.19 1.08 -3.24
CA LEU A 73 -12.17 1.00 -4.31
C LEU A 73 -12.59 -0.45 -4.50
N VAL A 74 -13.83 -0.73 -4.15
CA VAL A 74 -14.43 -2.05 -4.37
C VAL A 74 -15.20 -2.01 -5.69
N THR A 75 -14.88 -2.95 -6.59
CA THR A 75 -15.63 -3.14 -7.84
C THR A 75 -16.32 -4.49 -7.78
N GLN A 76 -17.64 -4.47 -7.78
CA GLN A 76 -18.48 -5.68 -7.79
C GLN A 76 -19.21 -5.78 -9.12
N ARG A 77 -19.25 -6.99 -9.69
CA ARG A 77 -20.01 -7.26 -10.91
C ARG A 77 -20.77 -8.57 -10.78
N LYS A 78 -21.95 -8.58 -11.38
CA LYS A 78 -22.73 -9.81 -11.55
C LYS A 78 -22.18 -10.55 -12.76
N ILE A 79 -21.93 -11.84 -12.62
CA ILE A 79 -21.40 -12.70 -13.67
C ILE A 79 -22.38 -13.82 -13.99
N THR A 80 -22.28 -14.42 -15.18
CA THR A 80 -23.05 -15.59 -15.57
C THR A 80 -22.53 -16.85 -14.90
N LYS A 81 -23.31 -17.92 -14.90
CA LYS A 81 -22.90 -19.23 -14.36
C LYS A 81 -21.63 -19.74 -15.05
N GLY A 82 -21.56 -19.66 -16.39
CA GLY A 82 -20.38 -20.12 -17.12
C GLY A 82 -19.13 -19.29 -16.81
N GLU A 83 -19.30 -17.99 -16.64
CA GLU A 83 -18.20 -17.11 -16.20
C GLU A 83 -17.77 -17.42 -14.76
N TYR A 84 -18.71 -17.74 -13.87
CA TYR A 84 -18.42 -18.18 -12.52
C TYR A 84 -17.60 -19.49 -12.50
N GLU A 85 -18.00 -20.48 -13.28
CA GLU A 85 -17.28 -21.76 -13.41
C GLU A 85 -15.84 -21.54 -13.95
N TYR A 86 -15.69 -20.66 -14.94
CA TYR A 86 -14.37 -20.29 -15.46
C TYR A 86 -13.47 -19.68 -14.37
N TYR A 87 -13.96 -18.67 -13.63
CA TYR A 87 -13.18 -18.04 -12.57
C TYR A 87 -12.93 -18.99 -11.39
N GLN A 88 -13.84 -19.87 -11.06
CA GLN A 88 -13.65 -20.89 -10.02
C GLN A 88 -12.52 -21.86 -10.39
N CYS A 89 -12.46 -22.30 -11.63
CA CYS A 89 -11.35 -23.10 -12.11
C CYS A 89 -10.04 -22.32 -12.05
N LYS A 90 -10.05 -21.06 -12.51
CA LYS A 90 -8.86 -20.19 -12.47
C LYS A 90 -8.34 -19.96 -11.04
N GLU A 91 -9.23 -19.71 -10.08
CA GLU A 91 -8.87 -19.55 -8.65
C GLU A 91 -8.20 -20.82 -8.11
N ARG A 92 -8.77 -22.00 -8.40
CA ARG A 92 -8.20 -23.29 -7.99
C ARG A 92 -6.77 -23.47 -8.54
N TYR A 93 -6.53 -23.12 -9.79
CA TYR A 93 -5.19 -23.24 -10.38
C TYR A 93 -4.22 -22.28 -9.73
N THR A 94 -4.62 -21.03 -9.49
CA THR A 94 -3.75 -20.03 -8.88
C THR A 94 -3.35 -20.41 -7.45
N ASN A 95 -4.31 -20.94 -6.67
CA ASN A 95 -4.07 -21.31 -5.27
C ASN A 95 -3.33 -22.64 -5.10
N ASN A 96 -3.41 -23.55 -6.07
CA ASN A 96 -2.80 -24.89 -6.00
C ASN A 96 -1.41 -24.98 -6.64
N MET A 97 -0.89 -23.89 -7.24
CA MET A 97 0.45 -23.89 -7.87
C MET A 97 1.61 -24.03 -6.87
N SER A 98 1.34 -24.05 -5.56
CA SER A 98 2.37 -24.21 -4.52
C SER A 98 2.58 -25.64 -4.02
N GLY A 99 1.87 -26.65 -4.55
CA GLY A 99 1.96 -28.04 -4.11
C GLY A 99 2.62 -28.99 -5.09
N LEU A 100 3.46 -29.93 -4.58
CA LEU A 100 4.16 -30.96 -5.36
C LEU A 100 3.18 -31.97 -6.04
N PHE A 101 1.91 -31.96 -5.66
CA PHE A 101 0.85 -32.83 -6.18
C PHE A 101 -0.28 -31.99 -6.77
N THR A 102 0.01 -31.21 -7.78
CA THR A 102 -1.05 -30.48 -8.50
C THR A 102 -1.85 -31.48 -9.33
N PRO A 103 -3.17 -31.63 -9.12
CA PRO A 103 -3.98 -32.43 -10.04
C PRO A 103 -3.84 -31.86 -11.44
N GLN A 104 -3.75 -32.75 -12.41
CA GLN A 104 -3.63 -32.39 -13.83
C GLN A 104 -4.71 -31.35 -14.16
N PRO A 105 -4.36 -30.19 -14.74
CA PRO A 105 -5.32 -29.13 -14.98
C PRO A 105 -6.46 -29.66 -15.87
N SER A 106 -7.66 -29.74 -15.31
CA SER A 106 -8.86 -29.89 -16.13
C SER A 106 -8.93 -28.71 -17.09
N GLU A 107 -9.42 -28.90 -18.30
CA GLU A 107 -9.54 -27.82 -19.27
C GLU A 107 -10.36 -26.68 -18.69
N LEU A 108 -9.82 -25.46 -18.75
CA LEU A 108 -10.59 -24.26 -18.38
C LEU A 108 -11.81 -24.17 -19.29
N PRO A 109 -13.02 -24.01 -18.73
CA PRO A 109 -14.21 -23.79 -19.56
C PRO A 109 -13.98 -22.55 -20.43
N THR A 110 -14.34 -22.65 -21.70
CA THR A 110 -14.21 -21.54 -22.66
C THR A 110 -15.47 -21.45 -23.49
N ASN A 111 -15.87 -20.23 -23.84
CA ASN A 111 -16.93 -19.94 -24.81
C ASN A 111 -16.38 -19.36 -26.11
N ILE A 112 -15.07 -19.46 -26.32
CA ILE A 112 -14.38 -18.99 -27.51
C ILE A 112 -13.96 -20.20 -28.32
N THR A 113 -14.20 -20.16 -29.63
CA THR A 113 -13.78 -21.18 -30.58
C THR A 113 -12.82 -20.59 -31.61
N CYS A 114 -11.94 -21.43 -32.15
CA CYS A 114 -11.03 -21.06 -33.23
C CYS A 114 -11.33 -21.91 -34.47
N ASP A 115 -11.38 -21.29 -35.64
CA ASP A 115 -11.60 -21.98 -36.90
C ASP A 115 -10.47 -22.97 -37.24
N ASN A 116 -9.25 -22.68 -36.75
CA ASN A 116 -8.13 -23.59 -36.86
C ASN A 116 -8.17 -24.62 -35.71
N LYS A 117 -8.57 -25.85 -36.06
CA LYS A 117 -8.71 -26.97 -35.08
C LYS A 117 -7.39 -27.35 -34.40
N ASN A 118 -6.24 -26.95 -34.94
CA ASN A 118 -4.92 -27.22 -34.34
C ASN A 118 -4.51 -26.16 -33.32
N LYS A 119 -5.31 -25.08 -33.14
CA LYS A 119 -5.05 -24.03 -32.16
C LYS A 119 -6.06 -24.12 -31.02
N ARG A 120 -5.52 -24.25 -29.81
CA ARG A 120 -6.33 -24.19 -28.59
C ARG A 120 -6.53 -22.73 -28.20
N VAL A 121 -7.79 -22.37 -27.90
CA VAL A 121 -8.12 -21.05 -27.35
C VAL A 121 -8.37 -21.19 -25.87
N ILE A 122 -7.75 -20.31 -25.07
CA ILE A 122 -7.93 -20.24 -23.62
C ILE A 122 -8.53 -18.88 -23.29
N GLY A 123 -9.60 -18.86 -22.54
CA GLY A 123 -10.27 -17.65 -22.12
C GLY A 123 -11.78 -17.78 -22.06
N TYR A 124 -12.41 -16.77 -21.50
CA TYR A 124 -13.87 -16.65 -21.42
C TYR A 124 -14.28 -15.20 -21.68
N VAL A 125 -15.19 -14.98 -22.59
CA VAL A 125 -15.76 -13.65 -22.86
C VAL A 125 -17.08 -13.54 -22.11
N GLY A 126 -17.11 -12.70 -21.07
CA GLY A 126 -18.31 -12.37 -20.31
C GLY A 126 -18.80 -10.97 -20.65
N VAL A 127 -20.11 -10.77 -20.71
CA VAL A 127 -20.75 -9.46 -20.82
C VAL A 127 -21.49 -9.18 -19.52
N ASN A 128 -21.10 -8.10 -18.86
CA ASN A 128 -21.64 -7.70 -17.57
C ASN A 128 -22.25 -6.30 -17.65
N MET A 129 -23.56 -6.20 -17.43
CA MET A 129 -24.26 -4.90 -17.45
C MET A 129 -24.29 -4.18 -16.10
N ASN A 130 -24.13 -4.89 -15.00
CA ASN A 130 -24.26 -4.34 -13.66
C ASN A 130 -22.91 -4.36 -12.93
N VAL A 131 -22.14 -3.29 -13.14
CA VAL A 131 -20.89 -3.06 -12.41
C VAL A 131 -21.14 -1.97 -11.38
N VAL A 132 -21.00 -2.31 -10.10
CA VAL A 132 -21.04 -1.35 -8.99
C VAL A 132 -19.62 -1.04 -8.55
N LYS A 133 -19.28 0.24 -8.51
CA LYS A 133 -18.01 0.73 -7.97
C LYS A 133 -18.32 1.57 -6.74
N GLN A 134 -17.70 1.22 -5.63
CA GLN A 134 -17.86 1.96 -4.38
C GLN A 134 -16.50 2.25 -3.79
N ARG A 135 -16.23 3.52 -3.51
CA ARG A 135 -15.05 3.95 -2.79
C ARG A 135 -15.41 4.19 -1.33
N LEU A 136 -14.62 3.62 -0.45
CA LEU A 136 -14.71 3.80 0.98
C LEU A 136 -13.48 4.57 1.47
N PHE A 137 -13.68 5.41 2.46
CA PHE A 137 -12.62 6.07 3.21
C PHE A 137 -12.76 5.67 4.67
N ILE A 138 -11.68 5.24 5.27
CA ILE A 138 -11.63 4.75 6.65
C ILE A 138 -10.54 5.54 7.38
N PRO A 139 -10.91 6.48 8.24
CA PRO A 139 -9.95 7.23 9.04
C PRO A 139 -9.38 6.33 10.16
N THR A 140 -8.16 6.63 10.59
CA THR A 140 -7.49 5.89 11.68
C THR A 140 -8.29 5.91 12.98
N THR A 141 -9.14 6.92 13.18
CA THR A 141 -10.02 7.01 14.35
C THR A 141 -11.09 5.91 14.43
N GLU A 142 -11.37 5.24 13.31
CA GLU A 142 -12.35 4.15 13.21
C GLU A 142 -11.72 2.76 13.26
N VAL A 143 -10.38 2.66 13.26
CA VAL A 143 -9.66 1.39 13.24
C VAL A 143 -8.56 1.39 14.29
N TYR A 144 -8.20 0.21 14.79
CA TYR A 144 -7.02 0.07 15.61
C TYR A 144 -5.78 0.02 14.72
N TYR A 145 -4.82 0.92 14.98
CA TYR A 145 -3.51 0.93 14.34
C TYR A 145 -2.42 0.93 15.41
N GLU A 146 -1.47 0.03 15.29
CA GLU A 146 -0.31 -0.06 16.15
C GLU A 146 0.97 0.25 15.36
N GLN A 147 1.64 1.30 15.80
CA GLN A 147 2.91 1.70 15.21
C GLN A 147 4.04 0.81 15.77
N ASP A 148 4.77 0.13 14.89
CA ASP A 148 5.85 -0.79 15.23
C ASP A 148 7.21 -0.11 15.54
N TYR A 149 7.25 1.22 15.47
CA TYR A 149 8.45 2.01 15.72
C TYR A 149 8.19 3.17 16.68
N LYS A 150 9.25 3.60 17.37
CA LYS A 150 9.18 4.71 18.32
C LYS A 150 9.81 5.97 17.76
N CYS A 151 9.11 7.10 17.91
CA CYS A 151 9.56 8.42 17.48
C CYS A 151 10.14 9.19 18.69
N VAL A 152 11.33 8.80 19.12
CA VAL A 152 12.03 9.48 20.22
C VAL A 152 13.18 10.29 19.62
N PRO A 153 13.12 11.64 19.67
CA PRO A 153 14.23 12.49 19.24
C PRO A 153 15.48 12.27 20.09
N ARG A 154 16.63 12.23 19.45
CA ARG A 154 17.95 12.14 20.09
C ARG A 154 18.80 13.32 19.69
N ASN A 155 19.50 13.91 20.63
CA ASN A 155 20.44 14.99 20.32
C ASN A 155 21.67 14.44 19.57
N HIS A 156 22.32 15.28 18.79
CA HIS A 156 23.50 14.90 18.01
C HIS A 156 24.60 14.27 18.86
N GLU A 157 24.86 14.82 20.04
CA GLU A 157 25.86 14.31 20.99
C GLU A 157 25.63 12.87 21.45
N SER A 158 24.41 12.37 21.31
CA SER A 158 24.06 10.97 21.65
C SER A 158 24.62 9.94 20.65
N PHE A 159 25.25 10.38 19.56
CA PHE A 159 25.79 9.51 18.51
C PHE A 159 27.33 9.37 18.57
N GLU A 160 27.94 9.65 19.74
CA GLU A 160 29.37 9.39 20.02
C GLU A 160 30.35 10.02 18.99
N GLY A 161 30.00 11.19 18.47
CA GLY A 161 30.82 11.93 17.51
C GLY A 161 30.72 11.46 16.05
N ALA A 162 29.75 10.60 15.74
CA ALA A 162 29.45 10.23 14.36
C ALA A 162 29.14 11.48 13.52
N ASP A 163 29.55 11.49 12.25
CA ASP A 163 29.18 12.56 11.33
C ASP A 163 27.71 12.41 10.88
N TYR A 164 27.19 13.43 10.19
CA TYR A 164 25.78 13.47 9.79
C TYR A 164 25.41 12.35 8.82
N LYS A 165 26.36 11.96 7.95
CA LYS A 165 26.16 10.88 7.01
C LYS A 165 26.10 9.52 7.70
N GLU A 166 26.98 9.29 8.67
CA GLU A 166 26.97 8.06 9.47
C GLU A 166 25.65 7.92 10.26
N ILE A 167 25.12 9.01 10.83
CA ILE A 167 23.83 9.00 11.52
C ILE A 167 22.68 8.71 10.55
N TYR A 168 22.72 9.33 9.37
CA TYR A 168 21.75 9.07 8.30
C TYR A 168 21.78 7.61 7.84
N ASP A 169 22.95 7.05 7.62
CA ASP A 169 23.15 5.65 7.19
C ASP A 169 22.66 4.64 8.27
N GLN A 170 22.62 5.07 9.56
CA GLN A 170 21.99 4.32 10.64
C GLN A 170 20.45 4.38 10.64
N GLY A 171 19.84 5.06 9.66
CA GLY A 171 18.38 5.18 9.51
C GLY A 171 17.74 6.30 10.32
N TYR A 172 18.51 7.36 10.62
CA TYR A 172 18.01 8.56 11.27
C TYR A 172 17.88 9.71 10.28
N GLN A 173 16.96 10.63 10.57
CA GLN A 173 16.75 11.86 9.83
C GLN A 173 16.52 13.01 10.79
N ILE A 174 16.76 14.25 10.35
CA ILE A 174 16.63 15.44 11.18
C ILE A 174 15.15 15.69 11.52
N SER A 175 14.86 15.82 12.82
CA SER A 175 13.56 16.25 13.33
C SER A 175 13.52 17.72 13.74
N TYR A 176 14.67 18.26 14.15
CA TYR A 176 14.81 19.65 14.55
C TYR A 176 16.23 20.15 14.29
N TYR A 177 16.34 21.38 13.81
CA TYR A 177 17.60 22.06 13.59
C TYR A 177 17.46 23.54 14.01
N SER A 178 18.43 24.03 14.74
CA SER A 178 18.54 25.47 15.09
C SER A 178 20.00 25.92 15.10
N ALA A 179 20.30 26.98 14.34
CA ALA A 179 21.59 27.64 14.28
C ALA A 179 21.39 29.17 14.43
N LEU A 180 21.08 29.62 15.65
CA LEU A 180 20.90 31.04 15.92
C LEU A 180 22.27 31.70 16.22
N PRO A 181 22.53 32.93 15.75
CA PRO A 181 23.74 33.65 16.06
C PRO A 181 23.97 33.79 17.57
N GLY A 182 25.12 33.35 18.06
CA GLY A 182 25.48 33.43 19.48
C GLY A 182 24.91 32.30 20.35
N ALA A 183 24.19 31.37 19.78
CA ALA A 183 23.68 30.17 20.48
C ALA A 183 24.37 28.89 19.94
N PRO A 184 24.47 27.82 20.74
CA PRO A 184 24.92 26.54 20.22
C PRO A 184 23.97 25.99 19.15
N ILE A 185 24.56 25.33 18.16
CA ILE A 185 23.76 24.61 17.15
C ILE A 185 23.06 23.42 17.82
N ILE A 186 21.75 23.31 17.66
CA ILE A 186 20.97 22.22 18.18
C ILE A 186 20.48 21.38 17.01
N ILE A 187 20.82 20.11 17.00
CA ILE A 187 20.38 19.14 16.01
C ILE A 187 19.75 17.95 16.73
N GLN A 188 18.50 17.63 16.37
CA GLN A 188 17.83 16.43 16.87
C GLN A 188 17.54 15.50 15.70
N TRP A 189 17.85 14.24 15.92
CA TRP A 189 17.65 13.14 15.00
C TRP A 189 16.53 12.23 15.49
N VAL A 190 15.77 11.68 14.58
CA VAL A 190 14.72 10.71 14.86
C VAL A 190 14.76 9.62 13.81
N ASN A 191 14.21 8.46 14.10
CA ASN A 191 14.08 7.40 13.08
C ASN A 191 13.42 7.97 11.82
N THR A 192 13.99 7.70 10.65
CA THR A 192 13.53 8.21 9.35
C THR A 192 12.03 7.96 9.12
N ARG A 193 11.49 6.83 9.58
CA ARG A 193 10.06 6.52 9.53
C ARG A 193 9.16 7.54 10.24
N CYS A 194 9.71 8.37 11.12
CA CYS A 194 8.94 9.36 11.87
C CYS A 194 8.71 10.67 11.11
N VAL A 195 9.52 10.96 10.12
CA VAL A 195 9.54 12.25 9.41
C VAL A 195 9.51 12.12 7.90
N ASP A 196 9.78 10.94 7.36
CA ASP A 196 9.88 10.71 5.92
C ASP A 196 8.98 9.54 5.49
N CYS A 197 7.93 9.86 4.74
CA CYS A 197 6.98 8.88 4.23
C CYS A 197 7.61 7.89 3.23
N ARG A 198 8.70 8.27 2.57
CA ARG A 198 9.42 7.42 1.62
C ARG A 198 10.00 6.17 2.28
N ALA A 199 10.26 6.21 3.59
CA ALA A 199 10.66 5.04 4.38
C ALA A 199 9.60 3.92 4.43
N PHE A 200 8.40 4.17 3.91
CA PHE A 200 7.30 3.23 3.77
C PHE A 200 6.93 2.96 2.31
N ASP A 201 7.81 3.28 1.37
CA ASP A 201 7.50 3.23 -0.07
C ASP A 201 6.34 4.15 -0.48
N ALA A 202 6.04 5.17 0.33
CA ALA A 202 5.04 6.17 -0.02
C ALA A 202 5.64 7.25 -0.92
N ASN A 203 4.83 7.71 -1.87
CA ASN A 203 5.24 8.78 -2.78
C ASN A 203 4.56 10.09 -2.35
N PRO A 204 5.32 11.14 -1.97
CA PRO A 204 4.77 12.43 -1.58
C PRO A 204 4.07 13.17 -2.73
N ASP A 205 4.48 12.92 -3.97
CA ASP A 205 3.96 13.60 -5.17
C ASP A 205 2.77 12.87 -5.82
N ALA A 206 2.40 11.68 -5.31
CA ALA A 206 1.37 10.83 -5.91
C ALA A 206 -0.01 10.99 -5.26
N LYS A 207 -0.40 12.21 -4.85
CA LYS A 207 -1.74 12.45 -4.31
C LYS A 207 -2.81 12.09 -5.35
N PRO A 208 -3.70 11.12 -5.06
CA PRO A 208 -4.76 10.79 -6.00
C PRO A 208 -5.82 11.90 -6.08
N ASP A 209 -6.39 12.15 -7.27
CA ASP A 209 -7.42 13.18 -7.49
C ASP A 209 -8.66 13.00 -6.61
N PHE A 210 -8.96 11.74 -6.26
CA PHE A 210 -10.11 11.41 -5.41
C PHE A 210 -9.84 11.60 -3.90
N TRP A 211 -8.60 11.93 -3.53
CA TRP A 211 -8.25 12.08 -2.10
C TRP A 211 -8.85 13.37 -1.54
N PRO A 212 -9.48 13.33 -0.38
CA PRO A 212 -10.08 14.53 0.21
C PRO A 212 -9.03 15.61 0.45
N ASN A 213 -9.40 16.85 0.20
CA ASN A 213 -8.61 17.99 0.62
C ASN A 213 -8.94 18.24 2.11
N ASN A 214 -7.91 18.19 2.93
CA ASN A 214 -8.01 18.57 4.34
C ASN A 214 -8.09 20.09 4.46
#